data_e40d36c25270cddc63adc81477e62705
#
_entry.id   e40d36c25270cddc63adc81477e62705
#
_cell.length_a   1.000
_cell.length_b   1.000
_cell.length_c   1.000
_cell.angle_alpha   90.00
_cell.angle_beta   90.00
_cell.angle_gamma   90.00
#
_symmetry.space_group_name_H-M   'P 1'
#
loop_
_entity.id
_entity.type
_entity.pdbx_description
1 polymer ?
#
loop_
_entity_poly.entity_id
_entity_poly.type
_entity_poly.pdbx_seq_one_letter_code
_entity_poly.pdbx_strand_id
1 'polypeptide(L)'
;MQTGKAISIPSILKVGNGTLNKIGEYLKSEELTSVVIFMGNGLIDMFGDAIMKSLSDADITVLEYSELDTVEIDDIITLAFDIPNKAKAVVSVGGGKVIDAGKYAAFLRNLPFISVPTSSSSDGFSSASASLLVHG
;
A
#
# COMPACT_ATOMS: atom_id res chain seq x y z
N MET A 1 0.91 18.68 12.26
CA MET A 1 0.48 18.32 12.43
C MET A 1 -0.17 18.01 12.65
N GLN A 2 -0.59 17.83 12.74
CA GLN A 2 -1.17 17.46 13.21
C GLN A 2 -1.55 16.80 12.84
N THR A 3 -1.67 16.66 12.58
CA THR A 3 -1.91 16.13 12.38
C THR A 3 -2.18 15.18 12.08
N GLY A 4 -1.60 14.98 11.70
CA GLY A 4 -1.77 13.65 11.27
C GLY A 4 -2.92 12.96 11.72
N LYS A 5 -3.51 13.40 12.55
CA LYS A 5 -4.50 12.78 13.11
C LYS A 5 -5.61 12.48 12.28
N ALA A 6 -5.78 13.10 11.24
CA ALA A 6 -6.93 12.86 10.44
C ALA A 6 -6.96 11.51 9.81
N ILE A 7 -5.82 10.86 9.72
CA ILE A 7 -5.78 9.62 9.07
C ILE A 7 -5.66 8.51 10.01
N SER A 8 -5.77 8.78 11.25
CA SER A 8 -5.52 7.76 12.23
C SER A 8 -6.66 6.79 12.38
N ILE A 9 -7.71 6.90 11.65
CA ILE A 9 -8.81 6.01 11.79
C ILE A 9 -8.61 4.82 10.92
N PRO A 10 -8.59 3.64 11.48
CA PRO A 10 -8.46 2.45 10.67
C PRO A 10 -9.74 2.26 9.90
N SER A 11 -9.64 1.97 8.65
CA SER A 11 -10.77 1.64 7.83
C SER A 11 -10.51 0.36 7.12
N ILE A 12 -11.50 -0.48 7.06
CA ILE A 12 -11.38 -1.74 6.36
C ILE A 12 -12.38 -1.77 5.23
N LEU A 13 -11.88 -1.84 4.04
CA LEU A 13 -12.72 -1.99 2.88
C LEU A 13 -12.55 -3.38 2.36
N LYS A 14 -13.56 -4.20 2.56
CA LYS A 14 -13.49 -5.57 2.12
C LYS A 14 -14.37 -5.69 0.94
N VAL A 15 -13.82 -5.82 -0.18
CA VAL A 15 -14.53 -5.77 -1.38
C VAL A 15 -14.31 -6.96 -2.26
N GLY A 16 -13.61 -7.91 -1.81
CA GLY A 16 -13.33 -9.09 -2.61
C GLY A 16 -12.61 -8.70 -3.86
N ASN A 17 -13.08 -9.14 -4.98
CA ASN A 17 -12.39 -8.90 -6.21
C ASN A 17 -12.39 -7.44 -6.62
N GLY A 18 -13.22 -6.63 -6.06
CA GLY A 18 -13.25 -5.23 -6.44
C GLY A 18 -12.28 -4.36 -5.67
N THR A 19 -11.61 -4.90 -4.67
CA THR A 19 -10.78 -4.08 -3.82
C THR A 19 -9.68 -3.36 -4.57
N LEU A 20 -8.99 -4.08 -5.44
CA LEU A 20 -7.86 -3.49 -6.13
C LEU A 20 -8.31 -2.37 -7.06
N ASN A 21 -9.52 -2.46 -7.58
CA ASN A 21 -10.01 -1.42 -8.45
C ASN A 21 -10.45 -0.18 -7.69
N LYS A 22 -10.53 -0.28 -6.36
CA LYS A 22 -10.98 0.84 -5.58
C LYS A 22 -9.89 1.57 -4.84
N ILE A 23 -8.66 1.09 -4.93
CA ILE A 23 -7.56 1.72 -4.23
C ILE A 23 -7.39 3.17 -4.70
N GLY A 24 -7.43 3.38 -6.02
CA GLY A 24 -7.28 4.72 -6.55
C GLY A 24 -8.37 5.66 -6.10
N GLU A 25 -9.61 5.18 -6.08
CA GLU A 25 -10.73 6.00 -5.65
C GLU A 25 -10.56 6.40 -4.20
N TYR A 26 -10.13 5.45 -3.35
CA TYR A 26 -9.93 5.75 -1.96
C TYR A 26 -8.84 6.79 -1.77
N LEU A 27 -7.70 6.60 -2.44
CA LEU A 27 -6.59 7.53 -2.30
C LEU A 27 -6.98 8.92 -2.77
N LYS A 28 -7.76 8.99 -3.83
CA LYS A 28 -8.18 10.27 -4.34
C LYS A 28 -9.10 10.95 -3.34
N SER A 29 -10.00 10.21 -2.74
CA SER A 29 -10.94 10.78 -1.78
C SER A 29 -10.23 11.34 -0.55
N GLU A 30 -9.07 10.78 -0.21
CA GLU A 30 -8.30 11.24 0.92
C GLU A 30 -7.21 12.23 0.50
N GLU A 31 -7.21 12.60 -0.76
CA GLU A 31 -6.22 13.54 -1.30
C GLU A 31 -4.78 13.04 -1.20
N LEU A 32 -4.60 11.73 -1.24
CA LEU A 32 -3.28 11.13 -1.19
C LEU A 32 -2.86 10.82 -2.63
N THR A 33 -2.55 11.83 -3.37
CA THR A 33 -2.41 11.74 -4.81
C THR A 33 -1.02 11.36 -5.32
N SER A 34 -0.08 11.17 -4.43
CA SER A 34 1.24 10.65 -4.84
C SER A 34 1.68 9.64 -3.80
N VAL A 35 2.03 8.45 -4.24
CA VAL A 35 2.26 7.33 -3.34
C VAL A 35 3.49 6.53 -3.74
N VAL A 36 3.97 5.77 -2.77
CA VAL A 36 4.99 4.76 -3.00
C VAL A 36 4.31 3.43 -2.73
N ILE A 37 4.54 2.44 -3.58
CA ILE A 37 3.92 1.14 -3.44
C ILE A 37 4.96 0.06 -3.24
N PHE A 38 4.75 -0.73 -2.20
CA PHE A 38 5.57 -1.93 -1.98
C PHE A 38 4.68 -3.14 -2.15
N MET A 39 5.14 -4.11 -2.89
CA MET A 39 4.37 -5.33 -3.13
C MET A 39 5.18 -6.54 -2.70
N GLY A 40 4.48 -7.54 -2.24
CA GLY A 40 5.13 -8.78 -1.87
C GLY A 40 5.72 -9.48 -3.09
N ASN A 41 6.64 -10.40 -2.83
CA ASN A 41 7.35 -11.08 -3.89
C ASN A 41 6.37 -11.82 -4.79
N GLY A 42 6.48 -11.61 -6.08
CA GLY A 42 5.64 -12.28 -7.08
C GLY A 42 4.28 -11.62 -7.30
N LEU A 43 3.93 -10.62 -6.51
CA LEU A 43 2.59 -10.06 -6.64
C LEU A 43 2.46 -9.03 -7.75
N ILE A 44 3.57 -8.50 -8.24
CA ILE A 44 3.50 -7.57 -9.35
C ILE A 44 2.88 -8.27 -10.56
N ASP A 45 3.25 -9.50 -10.81
CA ASP A 45 2.71 -10.22 -11.95
C ASP A 45 1.22 -10.47 -11.79
N MET A 46 0.77 -10.67 -10.56
CA MET A 46 -0.60 -11.02 -10.29
C MET A 46 -1.51 -9.83 -10.23
N PHE A 47 -1.09 -8.78 -9.55
CA PHE A 47 -1.95 -7.68 -9.24
C PHE A 47 -1.47 -6.33 -9.76
N GLY A 48 -0.26 -6.27 -10.30
CA GLY A 48 0.33 -5.01 -10.68
C GLY A 48 -0.51 -4.21 -11.66
N ASP A 49 -0.98 -4.88 -12.71
CA ASP A 49 -1.74 -4.17 -13.73
C ASP A 49 -3.04 -3.60 -13.19
N ALA A 50 -3.73 -4.37 -12.34
CA ALA A 50 -4.99 -3.91 -11.78
C ALA A 50 -4.77 -2.71 -10.86
N ILE A 51 -3.71 -2.75 -10.07
CA ILE A 51 -3.40 -1.67 -9.17
C ILE A 51 -3.01 -0.42 -9.94
N MET A 52 -2.13 -0.57 -10.92
CA MET A 52 -1.67 0.58 -11.68
C MET A 52 -2.82 1.20 -12.47
N LYS A 53 -3.73 0.38 -12.96
CA LYS A 53 -4.88 0.91 -13.66
C LYS A 53 -5.77 1.69 -12.72
N SER A 54 -6.02 1.17 -11.53
CA SER A 54 -6.84 1.84 -10.54
C SER A 54 -6.26 3.22 -10.20
N LEU A 55 -4.94 3.26 -10.03
CA LEU A 55 -4.28 4.50 -9.66
C LEU A 55 -4.28 5.49 -10.81
N SER A 56 -4.02 5.01 -12.01
CA SER A 56 -4.02 5.86 -13.19
C SER A 56 -5.40 6.45 -13.43
N ASP A 57 -6.44 5.64 -13.29
CA ASP A 57 -7.81 6.10 -13.52
C ASP A 57 -8.19 7.18 -12.50
N ALA A 58 -7.58 7.19 -11.35
CA ALA A 58 -7.87 8.17 -10.32
C ALA A 58 -6.86 9.33 -10.28
N ASP A 59 -5.96 9.36 -11.26
CA ASP A 59 -4.94 10.41 -11.34
C ASP A 59 -3.99 10.40 -10.14
N ILE A 60 -3.68 9.22 -9.62
CA ILE A 60 -2.72 9.08 -8.55
C ILE A 60 -1.34 8.83 -9.15
N THR A 61 -0.36 9.58 -8.71
CA THR A 61 1.01 9.42 -9.19
C THR A 61 1.74 8.37 -8.36
N VAL A 62 2.32 7.40 -9.01
CA VAL A 62 3.12 6.39 -8.33
C VAL A 62 4.57 6.82 -8.43
N LEU A 63 5.15 7.20 -7.31
CA LEU A 63 6.52 7.68 -7.30
C LEU A 63 7.53 6.54 -7.30
N GLU A 64 7.20 5.46 -6.63
CA GLU A 64 8.04 4.26 -6.60
C GLU A 64 7.17 3.03 -6.49
N TYR A 65 7.64 1.94 -7.04
CA TYR A 65 6.83 0.73 -7.15
C TYR A 65 7.84 -0.43 -7.07
N SER A 66 7.90 -1.08 -5.96
CA SER A 66 8.95 -2.07 -5.68
C SER A 66 8.40 -3.35 -5.11
N GLU A 67 9.08 -4.44 -5.41
CA GLU A 67 8.79 -5.72 -4.78
C GLU A 67 9.70 -5.88 -3.59
N LEU A 68 9.15 -6.32 -2.47
CA LEU A 68 9.95 -6.55 -1.27
C LEU A 68 9.81 -7.97 -0.80
N ASP A 69 10.92 -8.55 -0.39
CA ASP A 69 10.89 -9.88 0.21
C ASP A 69 11.66 -9.90 1.52
N THR A 70 11.93 -8.75 2.08
CA THR A 70 12.73 -8.67 3.28
C THR A 70 12.00 -7.96 4.39
N VAL A 71 12.35 -8.30 5.64
CA VAL A 71 11.89 -7.58 6.80
C VAL A 71 13.07 -7.15 7.65
N GLU A 72 14.26 -7.14 7.07
CA GLU A 72 15.43 -6.71 7.82
C GLU A 72 15.33 -5.23 8.12
N ILE A 73 15.55 -4.87 9.35
CA ILE A 73 15.39 -3.49 9.79
C ILE A 73 16.23 -2.51 8.99
N ASP A 74 17.49 -2.88 8.73
CA ASP A 74 18.36 -1.98 8.01
C ASP A 74 17.86 -1.72 6.60
N ASP A 75 17.28 -2.73 5.97
CA ASP A 75 16.74 -2.58 4.64
C ASP A 75 15.50 -1.67 4.68
N ILE A 76 14.69 -1.82 5.70
CA ILE A 76 13.49 -1.01 5.83
C ILE A 76 13.85 0.45 6.08
N ILE A 77 14.88 0.70 6.88
CA ILE A 77 15.34 2.06 7.12
C ILE A 77 15.81 2.69 5.82
N THR A 78 16.55 1.93 5.01
CA THR A 78 16.99 2.41 3.71
C THR A 78 15.80 2.73 2.81
N LEU A 79 14.81 1.84 2.80
CA LEU A 79 13.61 2.08 2.02
C LEU A 79 12.92 3.36 2.47
N ALA A 80 12.85 3.57 3.76
CA ALA A 80 12.19 4.76 4.29
C ALA A 80 12.90 6.02 3.84
N PHE A 81 14.23 6.03 3.91
CA PHE A 81 14.95 7.21 3.51
C PHE A 81 14.86 7.46 2.01
N ASP A 82 14.64 6.42 1.22
CA ASP A 82 14.54 6.57 -0.22
C ASP A 82 13.16 7.05 -0.68
N ILE A 83 12.20 7.10 0.21
CA ILE A 83 10.87 7.57 -0.18
C ILE A 83 10.96 9.04 -0.55
N PRO A 84 10.52 9.41 -1.75
CA PRO A 84 10.60 10.81 -2.16
C PRO A 84 9.78 11.73 -1.25
N ASN A 85 10.24 12.95 -1.08
CA ASN A 85 9.53 13.89 -0.23
C ASN A 85 8.14 14.23 -0.75
N LYS A 86 7.88 14.00 -2.03
CA LYS A 86 6.58 14.26 -2.58
C LYS A 86 5.55 13.21 -2.22
N ALA A 87 5.98 12.09 -1.65
CA ALA A 87 5.06 11.01 -1.32
C ALA A 87 4.10 11.47 -0.25
N LYS A 88 2.83 11.18 -0.45
CA LYS A 88 1.79 11.51 0.51
C LYS A 88 1.31 10.29 1.27
N ALA A 89 1.66 9.12 0.81
CA ALA A 89 1.27 7.89 1.49
C ALA A 89 2.14 6.73 1.03
N VAL A 90 2.18 5.70 1.86
CA VAL A 90 2.84 4.44 1.52
C VAL A 90 1.75 3.37 1.42
N VAL A 91 1.77 2.61 0.35
CA VAL A 91 0.82 1.51 0.14
C VAL A 91 1.59 0.21 0.11
N SER A 92 1.19 -0.77 0.91
CA SER A 92 1.77 -2.11 0.83
C SER A 92 0.70 -3.10 0.41
N VAL A 93 1.05 -3.95 -0.52
CA VAL A 93 0.13 -4.96 -1.05
C VAL A 93 0.78 -6.32 -0.87
N GLY A 94 0.17 -7.19 -0.11
CA GLY A 94 0.72 -8.53 0.06
C GLY A 94 0.49 -9.12 1.42
N GLY A 95 1.40 -9.94 1.83
CA GLY A 95 1.31 -10.63 3.11
C GLY A 95 1.99 -9.87 4.23
N GLY A 96 2.21 -10.54 5.33
CA GLY A 96 2.70 -9.90 6.53
C GLY A 96 4.01 -9.18 6.38
N LYS A 97 4.96 -9.74 5.63
CA LYS A 97 6.26 -9.13 5.54
C LYS A 97 6.21 -7.77 4.88
N VAL A 98 5.53 -7.67 3.73
CA VAL A 98 5.51 -6.41 3.02
C VAL A 98 4.62 -5.40 3.74
N ILE A 99 3.58 -5.87 4.41
CA ILE A 99 2.72 -4.99 5.18
C ILE A 99 3.54 -4.39 6.34
N ASP A 100 4.27 -5.22 7.07
CA ASP A 100 5.06 -4.73 8.19
C ASP A 100 6.17 -3.80 7.72
N ALA A 101 6.83 -4.13 6.63
CA ALA A 101 7.90 -3.29 6.10
C ALA A 101 7.39 -1.91 5.68
N GLY A 102 6.27 -1.89 4.97
CA GLY A 102 5.71 -0.62 4.52
C GLY A 102 5.21 0.21 5.68
N LYS A 103 4.60 -0.46 6.68
CA LYS A 103 4.08 0.24 7.83
C LYS A 103 5.22 0.91 8.61
N TYR A 104 6.34 0.20 8.78
CA TYR A 104 7.45 0.77 9.51
C TYR A 104 8.10 1.91 8.73
N ALA A 105 8.24 1.75 7.41
CA ALA A 105 8.79 2.83 6.59
C ALA A 105 7.91 4.07 6.64
N ALA A 106 6.60 3.88 6.58
CA ALA A 106 5.66 4.99 6.66
C ALA A 106 5.76 5.67 8.01
N PHE A 107 5.90 4.87 9.08
CA PHE A 107 6.03 5.42 10.41
C PHE A 107 7.30 6.28 10.51
N LEU A 108 8.41 5.80 9.98
CA LEU A 108 9.65 6.54 10.04
C LEU A 108 9.57 7.86 9.28
N ARG A 109 8.76 7.92 8.24
CA ARG A 109 8.60 9.13 7.45
C ARG A 109 7.36 9.93 7.82
N ASN A 110 6.64 9.45 8.81
CA ASN A 110 5.43 10.10 9.29
C ASN A 110 4.40 10.27 8.16
N LEU A 111 4.21 9.20 7.41
CA LEU A 111 3.26 9.19 6.31
C LEU A 111 2.09 8.27 6.61
N PRO A 112 0.93 8.56 6.05
CA PRO A 112 -0.20 7.63 6.13
C PRO A 112 0.16 6.30 5.50
N PHE A 113 -0.34 5.23 6.06
CA PHE A 113 -0.06 3.90 5.56
C PHE A 113 -1.36 3.19 5.19
N ILE A 114 -1.40 2.66 3.97
CA ILE A 114 -2.54 1.90 3.50
C ILE A 114 -2.07 0.48 3.25
N SER A 115 -2.67 -0.48 3.93
CA SER A 115 -2.32 -1.87 3.70
C SER A 115 -3.40 -2.55 2.90
N VAL A 116 -2.96 -3.35 1.95
CA VAL A 116 -3.85 -4.12 1.10
C VAL A 116 -3.43 -5.58 1.26
N PRO A 117 -3.89 -6.24 2.32
CA PRO A 117 -3.51 -7.63 2.54
C PRO A 117 -4.10 -8.50 1.46
N THR A 118 -3.31 -9.43 0.96
CA THR A 118 -3.80 -10.37 -0.02
C THR A 118 -3.82 -11.75 0.61
N SER A 119 -4.79 -12.52 0.23
CA SER A 119 -4.87 -13.87 0.70
C SER A 119 -3.97 -14.70 -0.18
N SER A 120 -2.76 -14.85 0.26
CA SER A 120 -1.82 -15.59 -0.55
C SER A 120 -1.69 -17.02 -0.16
N SER A 121 -2.44 -17.49 0.77
CA SER A 121 -2.35 -18.88 1.13
C SER A 121 -2.95 -19.67 0.02
N SER A 122 -2.57 -20.89 0.00
CA SER A 122 -2.93 -21.73 -1.09
C SER A 122 -4.39 -21.76 -1.34
N ASP A 123 -5.17 -21.64 -0.30
CA ASP A 123 -6.56 -21.74 -0.50
C ASP A 123 -7.17 -20.46 -0.93
N GLY A 124 -6.74 -19.42 -0.43
CA GLY A 124 -7.43 -18.25 -0.61
C GLY A 124 -7.18 -17.52 -1.82
N PHE A 125 -6.11 -17.82 -2.44
CA PHE A 125 -5.77 -17.06 -3.45
C PHE A 125 -6.66 -17.04 -4.57
N SER A 126 -7.29 -18.14 -4.77
CA SER A 126 -8.12 -18.21 -5.91
C SER A 126 -9.17 -17.14 -5.94
N SER A 127 -9.52 -16.64 -4.82
CA SER A 127 -10.55 -15.66 -4.81
C SER A 127 -10.00 -14.28 -5.07
N ALA A 128 -8.74 -14.14 -5.12
CA ALA A 128 -8.11 -12.86 -5.25
C ALA A 128 -8.66 -11.88 -4.25
N SER A 129 -9.02 -12.34 -3.10
CA SER A 129 -9.59 -11.45 -2.14
C SER A 129 -8.51 -10.59 -1.53
N ALA A 130 -8.85 -9.37 -1.27
CA ALA A 130 -7.98 -8.42 -0.65
C ALA A 130 -8.81 -7.48 0.18
N SER A 131 -8.21 -6.91 1.17
CA SER A 131 -8.86 -5.92 2.00
C SER A 131 -7.99 -4.69 2.05
N LEU A 132 -8.61 -3.54 2.15
CA LEU A 132 -7.88 -2.32 2.27
C LEU A 132 -7.98 -1.88 3.71
N LEU A 133 -6.84 -1.72 4.37
CA LEU A 133 -6.78 -1.25 5.73
C LEU A 133 -6.03 0.06 5.76
N VAL A 134 -6.56 1.05 6.43
CA VAL A 134 -5.93 2.34 6.53
C VAL A 134 -5.55 2.58 7.98
N HIS A 135 -4.30 2.98 8.18
CA HIS A 135 -3.81 3.26 9.51
C HIS A 135 -3.17 4.63 9.51
N GLY A 136 -3.40 5.37 10.51
CA GLY A 136 -2.84 6.71 10.64
C GLY A 136 -1.65 6.79 11.52
#